data_87a99de33e008e3d5d5b499284e1fc1f
#
_entry.id   87a99de33e008e3d5d5b499284e1fc1f
#
_cell.length_a   1.000
_cell.length_b   1.000
_cell.length_c   1.000
_cell.angle_alpha   90.00
_cell.angle_beta   90.00
_cell.angle_gamma   90.00
#
_symmetry.space_group_name_H-M   'P 1'
#
loop_
_entity.id
_entity.type
_entity.pdbx_description
1 polymer ?
#
loop_
_entity_poly.entity_id
_entity_poly.type
_entity_poly.pdbx_seq_one_letter_code
_entity_poly.pdbx_strand_id
1 'polypeptide(L)'
;MDLIRPSSLLPDTAPSKAAARQRALPGGSRRRTRLTGVAAAAMTAGLLMTGCGGGAATQGADNAAAADPASAANATGNINVCGGKDASGIYKGTAEAFTTANGKVTAKYTEIGATTDEARTQAVQRLEGKSSECDIFVTDVIWTSEFASQGWLLDQTKLVESNRDRLIPSTVETAKYEDKYWASPFFTNAGLVYYQKDKVAKPETWQQLYAEAAKAPGNSFVYQGKQYEGLTVNFLEMLYSAGGEVLDEKGEVSIDSPETREVLDFMSEGLKDGSADRAVLTYNEDPARLAYESGSFGYQRNWPHVFRLLNASPLAGTFGVAPLPAWEGGKASGVLGGWNLAISAHSTNQAGAVAFIDFATTPDWQKHVAMDFSQAPVNEAAYSDPAVLEKMPFATELLASVKGAKPRPISPVYPQISQAIYKNVYAVLSGTASTEDAVKTMAEEITAAKASF
;
A
#
# COMPACT_ATOMS: atom_id res chain seq x y z
N MET A 1 56.22 -21.78 35.23
CA MET A 1 56.75 -22.27 33.97
C MET A 1 55.91 -21.62 32.88
N ASP A 2 56.39 -20.49 32.55
CA ASP A 2 56.92 -19.93 31.31
C ASP A 2 55.82 -19.75 30.26
N LEU A 3 55.38 -18.51 30.09
CA LEU A 3 55.88 -17.46 29.22
C LEU A 3 56.05 -17.89 27.77
N ILE A 4 55.25 -17.32 26.85
CA ILE A 4 55.70 -16.66 25.63
C ILE A 4 54.58 -15.81 25.06
N ARG A 5 54.76 -14.47 25.08
CA ARG A 5 54.23 -13.51 24.06
C ARG A 5 55.29 -13.35 22.98
N PRO A 6 54.92 -13.00 21.74
CA PRO A 6 55.41 -11.75 21.16
C PRO A 6 54.29 -10.97 20.43
N SER A 7 54.18 -9.67 20.64
CA SER A 7 54.81 -8.50 19.94
C SER A 7 54.29 -8.28 18.51
N SER A 8 53.39 -7.31 18.40
CA SER A 8 53.43 -6.04 17.65
C SER A 8 54.03 -6.03 16.24
N LEU A 9 53.24 -5.54 15.29
CA LEU A 9 53.65 -4.56 14.27
C LEU A 9 52.42 -4.04 13.50
N LEU A 10 52.06 -2.80 13.78
CA LEU A 10 51.28 -1.93 12.89
C LEU A 10 52.24 -1.25 11.92
N PRO A 11 51.85 -0.83 10.75
CA PRO A 11 52.32 0.45 10.22
C PRO A 11 51.17 1.44 10.03
N ASP A 12 51.38 2.59 10.62
CA ASP A 12 50.80 3.89 10.27
C ASP A 12 51.00 4.21 8.80
N THR A 13 49.93 4.66 8.12
CA THR A 13 50.08 5.59 7.00
C THR A 13 48.94 6.61 7.01
N ALA A 14 49.34 7.86 7.23
CA ALA A 14 48.51 9.06 7.20
C ALA A 14 48.08 9.46 5.78
N PRO A 15 47.05 10.32 5.65
CA PRO A 15 46.42 10.61 4.38
C PRO A 15 47.16 11.68 3.56
N SER A 16 47.33 11.39 2.28
CA SER A 16 47.83 12.32 1.25
C SER A 16 46.75 13.32 0.81
N LYS A 17 47.04 14.60 0.99
CA LYS A 17 46.31 15.74 0.39
C LYS A 17 46.60 15.78 -1.09
N ALA A 18 45.58 15.66 -1.94
CA ALA A 18 45.65 16.02 -3.35
C ALA A 18 44.69 17.16 -3.64
N ALA A 19 45.25 18.20 -4.22
CA ALA A 19 44.71 19.52 -4.41
C ALA A 19 43.55 19.59 -5.40
N ALA A 20 42.59 20.45 -5.10
CA ALA A 20 41.59 20.99 -6.00
C ALA A 20 42.23 21.78 -7.16
N ARG A 21 41.95 21.40 -8.39
CA ARG A 21 42.11 22.27 -9.55
C ARG A 21 40.75 22.64 -10.09
N GLN A 22 40.35 23.88 -9.84
CA GLN A 22 39.29 24.59 -10.55
C GLN A 22 39.74 24.76 -12.00
N ARG A 23 38.92 24.33 -12.95
CA ARG A 23 39.01 24.80 -14.36
C ARG A 23 37.82 25.69 -14.64
N ALA A 24 38.13 26.95 -14.94
CA ALA A 24 37.24 27.97 -15.43
C ALA A 24 36.75 27.63 -16.84
N LEU A 25 35.48 27.89 -17.11
CA LEU A 25 34.87 27.90 -18.44
C LEU A 25 35.01 29.31 -19.08
N PRO A 26 35.31 29.41 -20.37
CA PRO A 26 35.31 30.70 -21.04
C PRO A 26 33.91 31.09 -21.50
N GLY A 27 33.58 32.37 -21.32
CA GLY A 27 32.39 33.01 -21.82
C GLY A 27 32.41 33.18 -23.33
N GLY A 28 31.25 33.05 -23.96
CA GLY A 28 31.00 33.26 -25.39
C GLY A 28 29.69 33.98 -25.64
N SER A 29 29.80 35.22 -25.82
CA SER A 29 29.07 36.28 -26.57
C SER A 29 27.64 36.01 -27.05
N ARG A 30 26.79 36.93 -26.63
CA ARG A 30 25.48 37.27 -27.22
C ARG A 30 25.61 37.63 -28.71
N ARG A 31 24.81 37.01 -29.56
CA ARG A 31 24.36 37.58 -30.81
C ARG A 31 22.84 37.68 -30.85
N ARG A 32 22.39 38.95 -30.82
CA ARG A 32 21.03 39.35 -31.24
C ARG A 32 21.01 39.30 -32.76
N THR A 33 20.00 38.69 -33.35
CA THR A 33 19.59 38.96 -34.71
C THR A 33 18.10 39.30 -34.73
N ARG A 34 17.85 40.44 -35.38
CA ARG A 34 16.53 41.05 -35.50
C ARG A 34 15.78 40.47 -36.71
N LEU A 35 14.48 40.39 -36.54
CA LEU A 35 13.36 40.63 -37.48
C LEU A 35 13.64 40.79 -38.96
N THR A 36 12.88 40.06 -39.74
CA THR A 36 12.06 40.63 -40.82
C THR A 36 10.86 39.73 -41.08
N GLY A 37 9.74 40.29 -41.17
CA GLY A 37 8.44 39.92 -41.52
C GLY A 37 8.15 39.98 -43.03
N VAL A 38 7.19 39.22 -43.49
CA VAL A 38 6.34 39.43 -44.68
C VAL A 38 5.05 38.66 -44.42
N ALA A 39 3.99 39.28 -44.26
CA ALA A 39 2.78 39.61 -44.97
C ALA A 39 2.00 38.43 -45.64
N ALA A 40 0.84 38.22 -45.11
CA ALA A 40 -0.52 38.03 -45.64
C ALA A 40 -0.75 37.39 -47.03
N ALA A 41 -1.59 36.38 -47.05
CA ALA A 41 -2.61 36.23 -48.07
C ALA A 41 -3.84 35.51 -47.45
N ALA A 42 -4.93 36.24 -47.42
CA ALA A 42 -6.26 35.73 -47.10
C ALA A 42 -6.85 35.03 -48.31
N MET A 43 -7.53 33.90 -48.15
CA MET A 43 -8.60 33.45 -49.02
C MET A 43 -9.78 32.90 -48.21
N THR A 44 -10.84 33.61 -48.28
CA THR A 44 -12.19 33.35 -47.83
C THR A 44 -12.92 32.36 -48.73
N ALA A 45 -13.53 31.37 -48.17
CA ALA A 45 -14.80 30.72 -48.58
C ALA A 45 -15.28 29.93 -47.38
N GLY A 46 -16.31 30.12 -46.75
CA GLY A 46 -17.66 30.46 -47.03
C GLY A 46 -18.57 29.28 -46.71
N LEU A 47 -19.30 29.32 -45.50
CA LEU A 47 -20.59 28.70 -45.15
C LEU A 47 -20.68 27.17 -45.08
N LEU A 48 -21.13 26.61 -43.92
CA LEU A 48 -22.52 26.58 -43.46
C LEU A 48 -22.56 26.21 -41.96
N MET A 49 -23.31 27.00 -41.21
CA MET A 49 -23.74 26.68 -39.84
C MET A 49 -24.77 25.56 -39.85
N THR A 50 -24.60 24.58 -38.99
CA THR A 50 -25.75 23.98 -38.27
C THR A 50 -25.28 23.77 -36.83
N GLY A 51 -25.86 24.54 -35.95
CA GLY A 51 -25.66 24.41 -34.50
C GLY A 51 -26.43 23.18 -34.01
N CYS A 52 -25.79 22.43 -33.15
CA CYS A 52 -26.46 21.69 -32.09
C CYS A 52 -25.54 21.77 -30.88
N GLY A 53 -26.07 22.42 -29.84
CA GLY A 53 -25.46 22.39 -28.53
C GLY A 53 -25.46 20.94 -28.03
N GLY A 54 -24.28 20.49 -27.61
CA GLY A 54 -24.10 19.21 -26.95
C GLY A 54 -23.13 19.45 -25.83
N GLY A 55 -23.61 19.33 -24.60
CA GLY A 55 -22.77 19.36 -23.42
C GLY A 55 -21.62 18.40 -23.54
N ALA A 56 -20.48 18.77 -23.02
CA ALA A 56 -19.38 17.86 -22.80
C ALA A 56 -19.85 16.78 -21.81
N ALA A 57 -20.40 15.69 -22.37
CA ALA A 57 -20.63 14.49 -21.62
C ALA A 57 -19.27 13.86 -21.35
N THR A 58 -18.99 13.58 -20.10
CA THR A 58 -17.97 12.68 -19.64
C THR A 58 -18.07 11.33 -20.36
N GLN A 59 -17.36 11.16 -21.48
CA GLN A 59 -17.24 9.88 -22.21
C GLN A 59 -16.02 9.12 -21.67
N GLY A 60 -16.07 8.70 -20.42
CA GLY A 60 -14.95 7.95 -19.83
C GLY A 60 -15.23 6.48 -19.54
N ALA A 61 -16.46 6.14 -19.14
CA ALA A 61 -16.72 4.82 -18.54
C ALA A 61 -17.51 3.83 -19.42
N ASP A 62 -18.25 4.27 -20.44
CA ASP A 62 -19.23 3.41 -21.12
C ASP A 62 -18.66 2.51 -22.23
N ASN A 63 -17.39 2.65 -22.65
CA ASN A 63 -16.78 1.89 -23.73
C ASN A 63 -15.52 1.09 -23.34
N ALA A 64 -15.25 0.88 -22.05
CA ALA A 64 -14.14 0.01 -21.65
C ALA A 64 -14.42 -1.43 -22.11
N ALA A 65 -13.45 -2.05 -22.80
CA ALA A 65 -13.52 -3.47 -23.10
C ALA A 65 -13.69 -4.27 -21.80
N ALA A 66 -14.56 -5.27 -21.81
CA ALA A 66 -14.85 -6.08 -20.64
C ALA A 66 -14.03 -7.37 -20.64
N ALA A 67 -13.49 -7.76 -19.48
CA ALA A 67 -12.85 -9.04 -19.27
C ALA A 67 -13.90 -10.17 -19.32
N ASP A 68 -13.81 -11.06 -20.32
CA ASP A 68 -14.73 -12.19 -20.48
C ASP A 68 -14.15 -13.45 -19.81
N PRO A 69 -14.80 -14.00 -18.76
CA PRO A 69 -14.35 -15.23 -18.12
C PRO A 69 -14.19 -16.41 -19.09
N ALA A 70 -15.04 -16.50 -20.13
CA ALA A 70 -14.97 -17.59 -21.10
C ALA A 70 -13.68 -17.57 -21.93
N SER A 71 -12.99 -16.44 -22.01
CA SER A 71 -11.73 -16.31 -22.74
C SER A 71 -10.58 -17.14 -22.13
N ALA A 72 -10.62 -17.40 -20.83
CA ALA A 72 -9.61 -18.17 -20.11
C ALA A 72 -9.37 -19.57 -20.69
N ALA A 73 -10.42 -20.25 -21.19
CA ALA A 73 -10.33 -21.60 -21.72
C ALA A 73 -9.40 -21.73 -22.93
N ASN A 74 -9.25 -20.65 -23.71
CA ASN A 74 -8.43 -20.59 -24.92
C ASN A 74 -7.14 -19.77 -24.74
N ALA A 75 -6.82 -19.36 -23.51
CA ALA A 75 -5.65 -18.56 -23.20
C ALA A 75 -4.34 -19.29 -23.53
N THR A 76 -3.41 -18.59 -24.17
CA THR A 76 -2.06 -19.08 -24.48
C THR A 76 -1.06 -17.92 -24.41
N GLY A 77 0.23 -18.23 -24.47
CA GLY A 77 1.30 -17.21 -24.57
C GLY A 77 1.80 -16.72 -23.23
N ASN A 78 2.23 -15.47 -23.18
CA ASN A 78 2.88 -14.90 -21.99
C ASN A 78 2.06 -13.74 -21.44
N ILE A 79 2.09 -13.58 -20.11
CA ILE A 79 1.61 -12.40 -19.41
C ILE A 79 2.66 -11.86 -18.46
N ASN A 80 2.67 -10.57 -18.25
CA ASN A 80 3.51 -9.90 -17.27
C ASN A 80 2.63 -9.28 -16.16
N VAL A 81 2.86 -9.71 -14.92
CA VAL A 81 2.23 -9.20 -13.70
C VAL A 81 3.18 -8.19 -13.08
N CYS A 82 2.77 -6.94 -12.97
CA CYS A 82 3.59 -5.86 -12.42
C CYS A 82 3.07 -5.42 -11.05
N GLY A 83 3.95 -5.22 -10.09
CA GLY A 83 3.58 -4.79 -8.73
C GLY A 83 4.75 -4.21 -7.96
N GLY A 84 4.51 -3.77 -6.73
CA GLY A 84 5.55 -3.26 -5.84
C GLY A 84 6.47 -4.37 -5.29
N LYS A 85 7.44 -3.98 -4.47
CA LYS A 85 8.33 -4.93 -3.77
C LYS A 85 7.50 -5.94 -2.97
N ASP A 86 7.83 -7.21 -3.17
CA ASP A 86 7.12 -8.34 -2.57
C ASP A 86 7.97 -9.04 -1.50
N ALA A 87 7.91 -8.55 -0.26
CA ALA A 87 8.60 -9.17 0.87
C ALA A 87 8.01 -10.55 1.25
N SER A 88 6.75 -10.82 0.89
CA SER A 88 6.09 -12.11 1.17
C SER A 88 6.44 -13.19 0.15
N GLY A 89 6.80 -12.81 -1.08
CA GLY A 89 7.04 -13.70 -2.21
C GLY A 89 5.77 -14.14 -2.94
N ILE A 90 4.58 -13.61 -2.58
CA ILE A 90 3.30 -14.07 -3.12
C ILE A 90 3.14 -13.75 -4.60
N TYR A 91 3.60 -12.59 -5.08
CA TYR A 91 3.41 -12.19 -6.47
C TYR A 91 4.17 -13.12 -7.42
N LYS A 92 5.45 -13.33 -7.12
CA LYS A 92 6.30 -14.25 -7.85
C LYS A 92 5.82 -15.69 -7.71
N GLY A 93 5.51 -16.12 -6.48
CA GLY A 93 5.02 -17.47 -6.19
C GLY A 93 3.72 -17.80 -6.93
N THR A 94 2.77 -16.84 -7.01
CA THR A 94 1.54 -17.04 -7.77
C THR A 94 1.82 -17.16 -9.27
N ALA A 95 2.72 -16.34 -9.83
CA ALA A 95 3.08 -16.43 -11.25
C ALA A 95 3.74 -17.76 -11.61
N GLU A 96 4.61 -18.27 -10.76
CA GLU A 96 5.29 -19.57 -10.94
C GLU A 96 4.29 -20.75 -10.82
N ALA A 97 3.42 -20.72 -9.80
CA ALA A 97 2.41 -21.76 -9.58
C ALA A 97 1.39 -21.79 -10.72
N PHE A 98 0.88 -20.63 -11.15
CA PHE A 98 -0.02 -20.53 -12.30
C PHE A 98 0.63 -21.10 -13.57
N THR A 99 1.86 -20.70 -13.86
CA THR A 99 2.60 -21.19 -15.04
C THR A 99 2.70 -22.71 -15.04
N THR A 100 2.97 -23.30 -13.87
CA THR A 100 3.08 -24.76 -13.72
C THR A 100 1.71 -25.44 -13.89
N ALA A 101 0.65 -24.88 -13.31
CA ALA A 101 -0.69 -25.46 -13.35
C ALA A 101 -1.37 -25.29 -14.72
N ASN A 102 -1.19 -24.16 -15.38
CA ASN A 102 -1.87 -23.86 -16.65
C ASN A 102 -1.23 -24.54 -17.85
N GLY A 103 0.09 -24.55 -17.96
CA GLY A 103 0.87 -25.21 -19.01
C GLY A 103 0.73 -24.58 -20.42
N LYS A 104 -0.14 -23.60 -20.63
CA LYS A 104 -0.38 -22.90 -21.90
C LYS A 104 -0.05 -21.41 -21.84
N VAL A 105 -0.21 -20.82 -20.66
CA VAL A 105 0.13 -19.42 -20.37
C VAL A 105 1.31 -19.39 -19.40
N THR A 106 2.33 -18.64 -19.74
CA THR A 106 3.46 -18.36 -18.83
C THR A 106 3.28 -17.00 -18.21
N ALA A 107 3.24 -16.93 -16.88
CA ALA A 107 3.19 -15.68 -16.12
C ALA A 107 4.57 -15.35 -15.56
N LYS A 108 4.93 -14.08 -15.63
CA LYS A 108 6.14 -13.55 -15.00
C LYS A 108 5.76 -12.36 -14.10
N TYR A 109 6.44 -12.21 -12.97
CA TYR A 109 6.33 -11.05 -12.11
C TYR A 109 7.45 -10.04 -12.41
N THR A 110 7.09 -8.75 -12.43
CA THR A 110 8.01 -7.63 -12.59
C THR A 110 7.79 -6.62 -11.46
N GLU A 111 8.82 -6.41 -10.64
CA GLU A 111 8.81 -5.38 -9.59
C GLU A 111 8.96 -4.00 -10.21
N ILE A 112 8.07 -3.06 -9.85
CA ILE A 112 8.01 -1.70 -10.38
C ILE A 112 8.15 -0.60 -9.32
N GLY A 113 8.43 -0.92 -8.08
CA GLY A 113 8.63 0.07 -7.00
C GLY A 113 8.94 -0.57 -5.67
N ALA A 114 9.72 0.10 -4.83
CA ALA A 114 10.15 -0.39 -3.53
C ALA A 114 9.18 -0.03 -2.39
N THR A 115 8.31 0.95 -2.60
CA THR A 115 7.23 1.35 -1.69
C THR A 115 5.90 1.39 -2.44
N THR A 116 4.78 1.46 -1.72
CA THR A 116 3.44 1.59 -2.30
C THR A 116 3.36 2.82 -3.21
N ASP A 117 3.83 3.97 -2.76
CA ASP A 117 3.78 5.23 -3.51
C ASP A 117 4.65 5.20 -4.78
N GLU A 118 5.85 4.58 -4.69
CA GLU A 118 6.72 4.38 -5.85
C GLU A 118 6.09 3.42 -6.86
N ALA A 119 5.53 2.31 -6.40
CA ALA A 119 4.85 1.34 -7.25
C ALA A 119 3.65 1.97 -7.97
N ARG A 120 2.84 2.78 -7.26
CA ARG A 120 1.76 3.55 -7.87
C ARG A 120 2.29 4.50 -8.95
N THR A 121 3.31 5.30 -8.63
CA THR A 121 3.91 6.25 -9.59
C THR A 121 4.36 5.52 -10.86
N GLN A 122 5.02 4.38 -10.72
CA GLN A 122 5.48 3.57 -11.84
C GLN A 122 4.33 2.92 -12.63
N ALA A 123 3.24 2.53 -11.96
CA ALA A 123 2.03 2.03 -12.63
C ALA A 123 1.36 3.15 -13.44
N VAL A 124 1.16 4.33 -12.84
CA VAL A 124 0.57 5.52 -13.50
C VAL A 124 1.36 5.88 -14.75
N GLN A 125 2.69 5.99 -14.67
CA GLN A 125 3.53 6.33 -15.84
C GLN A 125 3.35 5.35 -17.01
N ARG A 126 3.22 4.04 -16.72
CA ARG A 126 3.00 3.00 -17.74
C ARG A 126 1.60 3.10 -18.34
N LEU A 127 0.59 3.31 -17.51
CA LEU A 127 -0.81 3.40 -17.93
C LEU A 127 -1.07 4.66 -18.75
N GLU A 128 -0.59 5.84 -18.31
CA GLU A 128 -0.63 7.09 -19.08
C GLU A 128 0.12 6.96 -20.41
N GLY A 129 1.29 6.33 -20.37
CA GLY A 129 2.10 6.04 -21.55
C GLY A 129 1.52 4.96 -22.47
N LYS A 130 0.35 4.38 -22.12
CA LYS A 130 -0.30 3.27 -22.86
C LYS A 130 0.64 2.10 -23.12
N SER A 131 1.49 1.80 -22.14
CA SER A 131 2.45 0.70 -22.24
C SER A 131 1.73 -0.65 -22.18
N SER A 132 2.11 -1.56 -23.07
CA SER A 132 1.71 -2.97 -23.03
C SER A 132 2.69 -3.87 -22.28
N GLU A 133 3.64 -3.30 -21.54
CA GLU A 133 4.62 -4.07 -20.78
C GLU A 133 3.98 -4.92 -19.67
N CYS A 134 2.91 -4.39 -19.06
CA CYS A 134 2.20 -5.04 -17.98
C CYS A 134 0.78 -5.42 -18.43
N ASP A 135 0.45 -6.71 -18.37
CA ASP A 135 -0.92 -7.20 -18.64
C ASP A 135 -1.80 -7.04 -17.40
N ILE A 136 -1.24 -7.30 -16.22
CA ILE A 136 -1.89 -7.17 -14.91
C ILE A 136 -1.04 -6.25 -14.03
N PHE A 137 -1.72 -5.33 -13.35
CA PHE A 137 -1.13 -4.60 -12.22
C PHE A 137 -1.65 -5.20 -10.91
N VAL A 138 -0.73 -5.46 -9.97
CA VAL A 138 -1.08 -5.71 -8.57
C VAL A 138 -1.27 -4.34 -7.93
N THR A 139 -2.53 -3.97 -7.72
CA THR A 139 -2.93 -2.64 -7.24
C THR A 139 -3.29 -2.68 -5.77
N ASP A 140 -2.81 -1.72 -4.98
CA ASP A 140 -3.39 -1.50 -3.65
C ASP A 140 -4.88 -1.22 -3.80
N VAL A 141 -5.69 -1.71 -2.86
CA VAL A 141 -7.17 -1.56 -2.86
C VAL A 141 -7.62 -0.11 -3.04
N ILE A 142 -6.77 0.86 -2.66
CA ILE A 142 -7.07 2.30 -2.75
C ILE A 142 -6.89 2.90 -4.15
N TRP A 143 -6.24 2.20 -5.10
CA TRP A 143 -5.97 2.74 -6.43
C TRP A 143 -7.11 2.48 -7.42
N THR A 144 -8.04 1.59 -7.09
CA THR A 144 -9.10 1.15 -8.01
C THR A 144 -9.89 2.33 -8.56
N SER A 145 -10.37 3.23 -7.71
CA SER A 145 -11.19 4.39 -8.13
C SER A 145 -10.42 5.34 -9.04
N GLU A 146 -9.16 5.63 -8.72
CA GLU A 146 -8.30 6.47 -9.54
C GLU A 146 -8.08 5.85 -10.93
N PHE A 147 -7.59 4.61 -10.98
CA PHE A 147 -7.22 3.96 -12.24
C PHE A 147 -8.44 3.71 -13.13
N ALA A 148 -9.59 3.40 -12.53
CA ALA A 148 -10.86 3.23 -13.23
C ALA A 148 -11.36 4.56 -13.82
N SER A 149 -11.34 5.65 -13.05
CA SER A 149 -11.79 6.97 -13.50
C SER A 149 -10.99 7.51 -14.68
N GLN A 150 -9.73 7.09 -14.81
CA GLN A 150 -8.85 7.44 -15.93
C GLN A 150 -9.02 6.51 -17.15
N GLY A 151 -9.84 5.46 -17.06
CA GLY A 151 -10.04 4.50 -18.15
C GLY A 151 -8.81 3.62 -18.41
N TRP A 152 -7.96 3.40 -17.41
CA TRP A 152 -6.73 2.63 -17.57
C TRP A 152 -6.91 1.12 -17.41
N LEU A 153 -8.06 0.68 -16.90
CA LEU A 153 -8.34 -0.70 -16.56
C LEU A 153 -9.45 -1.28 -17.45
N LEU A 154 -9.46 -2.60 -17.61
CA LEU A 154 -10.60 -3.32 -18.18
C LEU A 154 -11.71 -3.47 -17.14
N ASP A 155 -12.95 -3.42 -17.59
CA ASP A 155 -14.12 -3.79 -16.80
C ASP A 155 -14.07 -5.30 -16.47
N GLN A 156 -13.92 -5.63 -15.18
CA GLN A 156 -13.85 -7.01 -14.68
C GLN A 156 -15.16 -7.48 -14.05
N THR A 157 -16.28 -6.76 -14.24
CA THR A 157 -17.55 -7.05 -13.59
C THR A 157 -17.99 -8.50 -13.81
N LYS A 158 -17.97 -9.00 -15.04
CA LYS A 158 -18.33 -10.39 -15.32
C LYS A 158 -17.42 -11.40 -14.64
N LEU A 159 -16.13 -11.12 -14.58
CA LEU A 159 -15.13 -11.98 -13.93
C LEU A 159 -15.33 -12.03 -12.43
N VAL A 160 -15.53 -10.87 -11.78
CA VAL A 160 -15.79 -10.78 -10.34
C VAL A 160 -17.12 -11.48 -9.99
N GLU A 161 -18.18 -11.23 -10.73
CA GLU A 161 -19.48 -11.87 -10.49
C GLU A 161 -19.43 -13.38 -10.68
N SER A 162 -18.66 -13.90 -11.64
CA SER A 162 -18.48 -15.36 -11.81
C SER A 162 -17.73 -16.02 -10.62
N ASN A 163 -16.99 -15.23 -9.87
CA ASN A 163 -16.19 -15.69 -8.72
C ASN A 163 -16.77 -15.24 -7.36
N ARG A 164 -17.92 -14.54 -7.37
CA ARG A 164 -18.48 -13.83 -6.21
C ARG A 164 -18.62 -14.73 -4.96
N ASP A 165 -19.11 -15.93 -5.13
CA ASP A 165 -19.35 -16.87 -4.03
C ASP A 165 -18.06 -17.36 -3.34
N ARG A 166 -16.90 -17.14 -3.96
CA ARG A 166 -15.59 -17.50 -3.40
C ARG A 166 -14.98 -16.38 -2.58
N LEU A 167 -15.51 -15.15 -2.68
CA LEU A 167 -14.84 -13.93 -2.21
C LEU A 167 -15.54 -13.35 -0.97
N ILE A 168 -14.75 -12.86 -0.03
CA ILE A 168 -15.25 -12.11 1.13
C ILE A 168 -15.87 -10.80 0.63
N PRO A 169 -17.15 -10.50 0.96
CA PRO A 169 -17.85 -9.34 0.40
C PRO A 169 -17.12 -8.00 0.58
N SER A 170 -16.52 -7.74 1.74
CA SER A 170 -15.79 -6.50 1.99
C SER A 170 -14.57 -6.32 1.07
N THR A 171 -13.94 -7.41 0.62
CA THR A 171 -12.81 -7.35 -0.31
C THR A 171 -13.27 -7.01 -1.72
N VAL A 172 -14.46 -7.49 -2.12
CA VAL A 172 -15.04 -7.21 -3.44
C VAL A 172 -15.36 -5.71 -3.59
N GLU A 173 -15.85 -5.07 -2.53
CA GLU A 173 -16.14 -3.63 -2.56
C GLU A 173 -14.89 -2.78 -2.80
N THR A 174 -13.69 -3.26 -2.46
CA THR A 174 -12.43 -2.56 -2.77
C THR A 174 -12.08 -2.53 -4.26
N ALA A 175 -12.68 -3.40 -5.04
CA ALA A 175 -12.47 -3.51 -6.49
C ALA A 175 -13.50 -2.71 -7.29
N LYS A 176 -14.43 -2.04 -6.59
CA LYS A 176 -15.55 -1.32 -7.19
C LYS A 176 -15.24 0.17 -7.38
N TYR A 177 -15.65 0.71 -8.52
CA TYR A 177 -15.79 2.12 -8.75
C TYR A 177 -17.05 2.36 -9.57
N GLU A 178 -17.92 3.28 -9.10
CA GLU A 178 -19.29 3.42 -9.59
C GLU A 178 -20.04 2.08 -9.53
N ASP A 179 -20.68 1.66 -10.61
CA ASP A 179 -21.47 0.42 -10.67
C ASP A 179 -20.71 -0.78 -11.25
N LYS A 180 -19.38 -0.68 -11.39
CA LYS A 180 -18.54 -1.71 -12.03
C LYS A 180 -17.39 -2.16 -11.13
N TYR A 181 -16.89 -3.37 -11.39
CA TYR A 181 -15.66 -3.88 -10.79
C TYR A 181 -14.51 -3.75 -11.80
N TRP A 182 -13.45 -3.08 -11.40
CA TRP A 182 -12.29 -2.74 -12.24
C TRP A 182 -11.04 -3.54 -11.91
N ALA A 183 -11.15 -4.36 -10.87
CA ALA A 183 -10.11 -5.26 -10.42
C ALA A 183 -10.76 -6.50 -9.80
N SER A 184 -9.96 -7.51 -9.48
CA SER A 184 -10.39 -8.71 -8.74
C SER A 184 -9.59 -8.81 -7.45
N PRO A 185 -10.21 -9.07 -6.28
CA PRO A 185 -9.49 -9.28 -5.03
C PRO A 185 -8.45 -10.40 -5.16
N PHE A 186 -7.22 -10.16 -4.67
CA PHE A 186 -6.15 -11.14 -4.71
C PHE A 186 -5.83 -11.71 -3.34
N PHE A 187 -5.48 -10.85 -2.41
CA PHE A 187 -5.42 -11.13 -0.98
C PHE A 187 -5.77 -9.87 -0.21
N THR A 188 -6.23 -10.04 1.03
CA THR A 188 -6.59 -8.93 1.89
C THR A 188 -5.63 -8.83 3.07
N ASN A 189 -5.74 -7.76 3.85
CA ASN A 189 -4.94 -7.57 5.06
C ASN A 189 -5.70 -6.73 6.09
N ALA A 190 -5.43 -7.03 7.36
CA ALA A 190 -5.67 -6.13 8.47
C ALA A 190 -4.39 -6.03 9.30
N GLY A 191 -4.13 -4.88 9.90
CA GLY A 191 -3.00 -4.69 10.81
C GLY A 191 -3.08 -5.65 12.00
N LEU A 192 -1.92 -6.09 12.47
CA LEU A 192 -1.75 -6.96 13.64
C LEU A 192 -0.70 -6.39 14.59
N VAL A 193 -0.82 -6.70 15.87
CA VAL A 193 0.24 -6.47 16.85
C VAL A 193 0.99 -7.78 17.09
N TYR A 194 2.30 -7.72 16.93
CA TYR A 194 3.25 -8.73 17.36
C TYR A 194 3.85 -8.30 18.69
N TYR A 195 3.93 -9.20 19.68
CA TYR A 195 4.43 -8.88 21.00
C TYR A 195 5.36 -9.98 21.54
N GLN A 196 6.42 -9.59 22.22
CA GLN A 196 7.34 -10.56 22.85
C GLN A 196 6.77 -11.03 24.18
N LYS A 197 6.37 -12.31 24.26
CA LYS A 197 5.64 -12.93 25.38
C LYS A 197 6.39 -12.88 26.72
N ASP A 198 7.71 -12.86 26.66
CA ASP A 198 8.61 -12.80 27.83
C ASP A 198 8.86 -11.38 28.34
N LYS A 199 8.46 -10.36 27.59
CA LYS A 199 8.68 -8.96 27.93
C LYS A 199 7.42 -8.20 28.27
N VAL A 200 6.35 -8.43 27.50
CA VAL A 200 5.13 -7.63 27.54
C VAL A 200 3.88 -8.49 27.44
N ALA A 201 2.77 -7.98 28.00
CA ALA A 201 1.47 -8.63 27.90
C ALA A 201 0.83 -8.42 26.52
N LYS A 202 -0.10 -9.32 26.14
CA LYS A 202 -1.00 -9.09 24.99
C LYS A 202 -1.80 -7.82 25.25
N PRO A 203 -1.77 -6.82 24.36
CA PRO A 203 -2.47 -5.56 24.57
C PRO A 203 -3.95 -5.69 24.23
N GLU A 204 -4.82 -5.05 25.02
CA GLU A 204 -6.25 -4.96 24.78
C GLU A 204 -6.65 -3.57 24.28
N THR A 205 -5.95 -2.52 24.78
CA THR A 205 -6.14 -1.13 24.31
C THR A 205 -4.81 -0.50 23.88
N TRP A 206 -4.89 0.54 23.03
CA TRP A 206 -3.74 1.33 22.63
C TRP A 206 -3.06 1.97 23.84
N GLN A 207 -3.86 2.46 24.80
CA GLN A 207 -3.37 3.07 26.02
C GLN A 207 -2.59 2.06 26.88
N GLN A 208 -3.08 0.82 27.00
CA GLN A 208 -2.36 -0.26 27.68
C GLN A 208 -1.04 -0.61 26.99
N LEU A 209 -1.05 -0.70 25.64
CA LEU A 209 0.15 -0.98 24.85
C LEU A 209 1.25 0.06 25.14
N TYR A 210 0.91 1.34 25.02
CA TYR A 210 1.86 2.43 25.25
C TYR A 210 2.32 2.50 26.70
N ALA A 211 1.41 2.35 27.66
CA ALA A 211 1.75 2.31 29.08
C ALA A 211 2.68 1.13 29.43
N GLU A 212 2.48 -0.04 28.81
CA GLU A 212 3.36 -1.18 29.00
C GLU A 212 4.72 -0.98 28.33
N ALA A 213 4.73 -0.40 27.14
CA ALA A 213 5.93 -0.06 26.38
C ALA A 213 6.82 0.95 27.14
N ALA A 214 6.23 1.92 27.85
CA ALA A 214 6.96 2.92 28.62
C ALA A 214 7.63 2.36 29.90
N LYS A 215 7.25 1.17 30.37
CA LYS A 215 7.77 0.63 31.65
C LYS A 215 9.26 0.31 31.67
N ALA A 216 9.83 -0.06 30.52
CA ALA A 216 11.25 -0.42 30.45
C ALA A 216 11.85 -0.12 29.07
N PRO A 217 13.11 0.32 29.01
CA PRO A 217 13.87 0.34 27.76
C PRO A 217 13.84 -1.06 27.12
N GLY A 218 13.56 -1.12 25.81
CA GLY A 218 13.43 -2.38 25.07
C GLY A 218 12.03 -2.98 25.07
N ASN A 219 11.03 -2.32 25.66
CA ASN A 219 9.61 -2.65 25.48
C ASN A 219 8.92 -1.77 24.46
N SER A 220 9.59 -0.74 23.93
CA SER A 220 9.02 0.24 23.02
C SER A 220 8.27 -0.40 21.84
N PHE A 221 7.30 0.35 21.35
CA PHE A 221 6.49 -0.01 20.18
C PHE A 221 7.13 0.47 18.88
N VAL A 222 7.15 -0.37 17.85
CA VAL A 222 7.60 -0.02 16.50
C VAL A 222 6.49 -0.23 15.48
N TYR A 223 6.40 0.71 14.53
CA TYR A 223 5.41 0.74 13.48
C TYR A 223 5.92 1.48 12.23
N GLN A 224 5.12 1.57 11.17
CA GLN A 224 5.44 2.27 9.94
C GLN A 224 5.15 3.77 10.11
N GLY A 225 6.16 4.52 10.53
CA GLY A 225 6.06 5.97 10.82
C GLY A 225 6.76 6.88 9.80
N LYS A 226 7.40 6.32 8.75
CA LYS A 226 7.96 7.09 7.64
C LYS A 226 6.84 7.86 6.92
N GLN A 227 7.17 8.99 6.31
CA GLN A 227 6.22 9.85 5.58
C GLN A 227 5.81 9.21 4.25
N TYR A 228 4.81 8.32 4.27
CA TYR A 228 4.23 7.60 3.13
C TYR A 228 2.89 6.97 3.54
N GLU A 229 2.22 6.25 2.65
CA GLU A 229 0.91 5.59 2.86
C GLU A 229 0.83 4.77 4.16
N GLY A 230 1.92 4.06 4.54
CA GLY A 230 1.92 3.26 5.77
C GLY A 230 1.71 4.08 7.05
N LEU A 231 2.12 5.36 7.08
CA LEU A 231 1.82 6.26 8.20
C LEU A 231 0.34 6.65 8.22
N THR A 232 -0.26 6.92 7.04
CA THR A 232 -1.72 7.11 6.94
C THR A 232 -2.46 5.93 7.55
N VAL A 233 -2.08 4.70 7.19
CA VAL A 233 -2.73 3.48 7.71
C VAL A 233 -2.59 3.40 9.24
N ASN A 234 -1.38 3.54 9.79
CA ASN A 234 -1.17 3.45 11.25
C ASN A 234 -1.95 4.52 12.03
N PHE A 235 -2.03 5.73 11.48
CA PHE A 235 -2.84 6.80 12.07
C PHE A 235 -4.34 6.48 11.99
N LEU A 236 -4.84 6.04 10.84
CA LEU A 236 -6.26 5.71 10.66
C LEU A 236 -6.72 4.53 11.49
N GLU A 237 -5.87 3.54 11.77
CA GLU A 237 -6.19 2.43 12.66
C GLU A 237 -6.51 2.91 14.07
N MET A 238 -5.75 3.87 14.60
CA MET A 238 -6.04 4.49 15.89
C MET A 238 -7.24 5.43 15.81
N LEU A 239 -7.32 6.26 14.77
CA LEU A 239 -8.43 7.22 14.57
C LEU A 239 -9.78 6.52 14.48
N TYR A 240 -9.89 5.48 13.64
CA TYR A 240 -11.13 4.72 13.51
C TYR A 240 -11.51 3.98 14.80
N SER A 241 -10.51 3.51 15.54
CA SER A 241 -10.72 2.90 16.86
C SER A 241 -11.21 3.90 17.90
N ALA A 242 -10.77 5.17 17.82
CA ALA A 242 -11.23 6.27 18.64
C ALA A 242 -12.61 6.82 18.22
N GLY A 243 -13.15 6.38 17.07
CA GLY A 243 -14.44 6.82 16.54
C GLY A 243 -14.37 8.00 15.57
N GLY A 244 -13.17 8.48 15.23
CA GLY A 244 -12.99 9.52 14.22
C GLY A 244 -13.07 8.98 12.79
N GLU A 245 -13.25 9.89 11.83
CA GLU A 245 -13.38 9.58 10.39
C GLU A 245 -12.62 10.61 9.55
N VAL A 246 -12.20 10.20 8.35
CA VAL A 246 -11.62 11.13 7.35
C VAL A 246 -12.72 11.87 6.60
N LEU A 247 -13.68 11.10 6.11
CA LEU A 247 -14.89 11.59 5.43
C LEU A 247 -16.10 11.01 6.16
N ASP A 248 -17.16 11.78 6.29
CA ASP A 248 -18.43 11.31 6.83
C ASP A 248 -19.20 10.41 5.84
N GLU A 249 -20.36 9.91 6.25
CA GLU A 249 -21.24 9.05 5.42
C GLU A 249 -21.72 9.73 4.12
N LYS A 250 -21.67 11.07 4.06
CA LYS A 250 -22.02 11.85 2.86
C LYS A 250 -20.79 12.13 2.00
N GLY A 251 -19.62 11.67 2.44
CA GLY A 251 -18.34 11.95 1.81
C GLY A 251 -17.80 13.36 2.12
N GLU A 252 -18.34 14.09 3.06
CA GLU A 252 -17.81 15.40 3.48
C GLU A 252 -16.59 15.23 4.40
N VAL A 253 -15.68 16.20 4.38
CA VAL A 253 -14.44 16.16 5.17
C VAL A 253 -14.77 16.23 6.66
N SER A 254 -14.39 15.23 7.43
CA SER A 254 -14.69 15.05 8.85
C SER A 254 -13.44 14.90 9.73
N ILE A 255 -12.24 14.96 9.14
CA ILE A 255 -10.98 14.71 9.86
C ILE A 255 -10.64 15.80 10.89
N ASP A 256 -11.21 17.00 10.76
CA ASP A 256 -11.08 18.06 11.76
C ASP A 256 -12.02 17.79 12.95
N SER A 257 -11.59 16.88 13.82
CA SER A 257 -12.38 16.39 14.94
C SER A 257 -11.58 16.33 16.25
N PRO A 258 -12.23 16.26 17.41
CA PRO A 258 -11.56 16.01 18.68
C PRO A 258 -10.77 14.71 18.71
N GLU A 259 -11.30 13.65 18.12
CA GLU A 259 -10.66 12.32 18.04
C GLU A 259 -9.35 12.36 17.25
N THR A 260 -9.31 13.13 16.16
CA THR A 260 -8.09 13.35 15.37
C THR A 260 -7.01 14.02 16.23
N ARG A 261 -7.36 15.04 17.00
CA ARG A 261 -6.42 15.73 17.89
C ARG A 261 -5.91 14.81 19.00
N GLU A 262 -6.82 14.09 19.65
CA GLU A 262 -6.50 13.15 20.72
C GLU A 262 -5.51 12.07 20.24
N VAL A 263 -5.77 11.46 19.07
CA VAL A 263 -4.88 10.43 18.50
C VAL A 263 -3.52 11.01 18.11
N LEU A 264 -3.46 12.19 17.51
CA LEU A 264 -2.19 12.83 17.17
C LEU A 264 -1.35 13.18 18.39
N ASP A 265 -1.99 13.74 19.42
CA ASP A 265 -1.31 14.06 20.68
C ASP A 265 -0.80 12.80 21.37
N PHE A 266 -1.61 11.73 21.41
CA PHE A 266 -1.24 10.43 21.93
C PHE A 266 -0.02 9.82 21.22
N MET A 267 -0.04 9.77 19.88
CA MET A 267 1.09 9.26 19.09
C MET A 267 2.36 10.11 19.30
N SER A 268 2.20 11.43 19.34
CA SER A 268 3.31 12.36 19.55
C SER A 268 3.92 12.21 20.95
N GLU A 269 3.10 12.06 21.98
CA GLU A 269 3.56 11.86 23.35
C GLU A 269 4.32 10.54 23.49
N GLY A 270 3.85 9.47 22.85
CA GLY A 270 4.55 8.19 22.86
C GLY A 270 5.96 8.23 22.26
N LEU A 271 6.21 9.15 21.32
CA LEU A 271 7.57 9.38 20.80
C LEU A 271 8.43 10.22 21.76
N LYS A 272 7.83 11.01 22.64
CA LYS A 272 8.54 11.83 23.63
C LYS A 272 8.90 11.04 24.88
N ASP A 273 7.98 10.19 25.35
CA ASP A 273 8.17 9.39 26.57
C ASP A 273 8.91 8.06 26.30
N GLY A 274 9.11 7.68 25.01
CA GLY A 274 9.82 6.48 24.60
C GLY A 274 8.98 5.22 24.57
N SER A 275 7.66 5.29 24.78
CA SER A 275 6.74 4.16 24.57
C SER A 275 6.68 3.75 23.10
N ALA A 276 6.88 4.68 22.17
CA ALA A 276 7.18 4.42 20.77
C ALA A 276 8.60 4.87 20.44
N ASP A 277 9.33 4.07 19.64
CA ASP A 277 10.70 4.39 19.25
C ASP A 277 10.74 5.51 18.20
N ARG A 278 11.55 6.55 18.42
CA ARG A 278 11.67 7.68 17.47
C ARG A 278 12.16 7.28 16.09
N ALA A 279 12.88 6.17 15.95
CA ALA A 279 13.35 5.68 14.65
C ALA A 279 12.20 5.23 13.74
N VAL A 280 10.97 5.02 14.27
CA VAL A 280 9.78 4.71 13.47
C VAL A 280 9.55 5.77 12.38
N LEU A 281 9.93 7.02 12.61
CA LEU A 281 9.83 8.10 11.62
C LEU A 281 10.66 7.84 10.33
N THR A 282 11.49 6.81 10.33
CA THR A 282 12.27 6.38 9.16
C THR A 282 11.84 5.02 8.63
N TYR A 283 10.92 4.32 9.33
CA TYR A 283 10.57 2.93 9.04
C TYR A 283 9.35 2.83 8.12
N ASN A 284 9.49 2.00 7.09
CA ASN A 284 8.39 1.32 6.43
C ASN A 284 8.30 -0.13 6.95
N GLU A 285 7.66 -1.06 6.25
CA GLU A 285 7.36 -2.41 6.73
C GLU A 285 8.62 -3.21 7.11
N ASP A 286 9.60 -3.30 6.19
CA ASP A 286 10.82 -4.11 6.40
C ASP A 286 11.73 -3.54 7.49
N PRO A 287 12.10 -2.25 7.51
CA PRO A 287 12.86 -1.67 8.62
C PRO A 287 12.19 -1.84 9.99
N ALA A 288 10.86 -1.67 10.08
CA ALA A 288 10.12 -1.90 11.32
C ALA A 288 10.21 -3.37 11.76
N ARG A 289 10.04 -4.32 10.82
CA ARG A 289 10.21 -5.76 11.08
C ARG A 289 11.63 -6.10 11.55
N LEU A 290 12.65 -5.61 10.83
CA LEU A 290 14.06 -5.87 11.18
C LEU A 290 14.44 -5.26 12.55
N ALA A 291 13.92 -4.09 12.88
CA ALA A 291 14.07 -3.50 14.19
C ALA A 291 13.49 -4.42 15.28
N TYR A 292 12.26 -4.92 15.08
CA TYR A 292 11.63 -5.85 16.03
C TYR A 292 12.40 -7.19 16.12
N GLU A 293 12.89 -7.73 15.01
CA GLU A 293 13.69 -8.96 14.95
C GLU A 293 15.00 -8.87 15.74
N SER A 294 15.52 -7.65 15.99
CA SER A 294 16.69 -7.47 16.83
C SER A 294 16.47 -7.91 18.29
N GLY A 295 15.21 -8.16 18.67
CA GLY A 295 14.81 -8.50 20.03
C GLY A 295 14.80 -7.31 20.99
N SER A 296 15.05 -6.09 20.52
CA SER A 296 15.16 -4.89 21.36
C SER A 296 13.84 -4.18 21.63
N PHE A 297 12.70 -4.70 21.15
CA PHE A 297 11.40 -4.07 21.25
C PHE A 297 10.34 -5.03 21.79
N GLY A 298 9.37 -4.53 22.53
CA GLY A 298 8.27 -5.34 23.09
C GLY A 298 7.14 -5.57 22.12
N TYR A 299 6.81 -4.55 21.33
CA TYR A 299 5.67 -4.55 20.41
C TYR A 299 6.05 -4.10 19.01
N GLN A 300 5.35 -4.66 18.02
CA GLN A 300 5.38 -4.22 16.63
C GLN A 300 3.97 -4.23 16.05
N ARG A 301 3.58 -3.16 15.34
CA ARG A 301 2.46 -3.24 14.39
C ARG A 301 3.01 -3.64 13.03
N ASN A 302 2.45 -4.66 12.41
CA ASN A 302 2.78 -5.01 11.03
C ASN A 302 1.65 -5.86 10.38
N TRP A 303 1.90 -6.30 9.15
CA TRP A 303 0.99 -7.09 8.34
C TRP A 303 1.14 -8.60 8.57
N PRO A 304 0.15 -9.44 8.19
CA PRO A 304 0.15 -10.87 8.49
C PRO A 304 1.39 -11.64 8.00
N HIS A 305 1.95 -11.30 6.83
CA HIS A 305 3.12 -11.98 6.27
C HIS A 305 4.36 -11.96 7.17
N VAL A 306 4.44 -11.00 8.07
CA VAL A 306 5.55 -10.88 9.03
C VAL A 306 5.60 -12.09 9.97
N PHE A 307 4.47 -12.75 10.23
CA PHE A 307 4.44 -13.96 11.05
C PHE A 307 5.42 -15.04 10.54
N ARG A 308 5.39 -15.32 9.23
CA ARG A 308 6.31 -16.31 8.63
C ARG A 308 7.76 -15.86 8.72
N LEU A 309 8.02 -14.58 8.51
CA LEU A 309 9.37 -14.03 8.56
C LEU A 309 9.94 -14.08 9.98
N LEU A 310 9.13 -13.75 11.00
CA LEU A 310 9.52 -13.86 12.41
C LEU A 310 9.74 -15.31 12.83
N ASN A 311 8.97 -16.28 12.33
CA ASN A 311 9.21 -17.71 12.59
C ASN A 311 10.49 -18.24 11.90
N ALA A 312 11.01 -17.54 10.91
CA ALA A 312 12.30 -17.83 10.30
C ALA A 312 13.47 -17.02 10.93
N SER A 313 13.20 -16.22 11.94
CA SER A 313 14.15 -15.35 12.65
C SER A 313 14.54 -15.93 14.03
N PRO A 314 15.50 -15.33 14.74
CA PRO A 314 15.81 -15.69 16.12
C PRO A 314 14.64 -15.57 17.12
N LEU A 315 13.56 -14.85 16.75
CA LEU A 315 12.36 -14.71 17.58
C LEU A 315 11.37 -15.88 17.44
N ALA A 316 11.69 -16.92 16.67
CA ALA A 316 10.80 -18.07 16.49
C ALA A 316 10.28 -18.63 17.82
N GLY A 317 8.95 -18.72 17.97
CA GLY A 317 8.30 -19.24 19.18
C GLY A 317 8.22 -18.28 20.38
N THR A 318 8.93 -17.17 20.37
CA THR A 318 8.99 -16.21 21.52
C THR A 318 7.92 -15.11 21.45
N PHE A 319 7.34 -14.88 20.27
CA PHE A 319 6.35 -13.82 20.07
C PHE A 319 4.90 -14.35 20.06
N GLY A 320 3.96 -13.46 20.33
CA GLY A 320 2.54 -13.64 20.11
C GLY A 320 2.03 -12.73 19.01
N VAL A 321 0.84 -13.06 18.48
CA VAL A 321 0.12 -12.25 17.50
C VAL A 321 -1.25 -11.91 18.10
N ALA A 322 -1.70 -10.69 17.91
CA ALA A 322 -3.00 -10.21 18.34
C ALA A 322 -3.64 -9.31 17.28
N PRO A 323 -4.98 -9.21 17.22
CA PRO A 323 -5.66 -8.10 16.56
C PRO A 323 -5.15 -6.75 17.07
N LEU A 324 -5.38 -5.69 16.31
CA LEU A 324 -5.10 -4.34 16.79
C LEU A 324 -5.93 -4.05 18.06
N PRO A 325 -5.32 -3.34 19.02
CA PRO A 325 -6.02 -2.97 20.25
C PRO A 325 -7.18 -2.01 20.00
N ALA A 326 -8.15 -1.97 20.90
CA ALA A 326 -9.17 -0.94 20.89
C ALA A 326 -8.63 0.39 21.44
N TRP A 327 -9.20 1.52 21.02
CA TRP A 327 -9.07 2.75 21.78
C TRP A 327 -9.84 2.61 23.09
N GLU A 328 -9.35 3.20 24.18
CA GLU A 328 -10.05 3.13 25.47
C GLU A 328 -11.45 3.79 25.35
N GLY A 329 -12.50 3.03 25.66
CA GLY A 329 -13.89 3.43 25.41
C GLY A 329 -14.39 3.32 23.98
N GLY A 330 -13.51 2.96 23.03
CA GLY A 330 -13.83 2.74 21.62
C GLY A 330 -13.96 1.26 21.25
N LYS A 331 -13.71 0.94 19.99
CA LYS A 331 -13.75 -0.42 19.45
C LYS A 331 -12.44 -0.72 18.71
N ALA A 332 -12.01 -1.97 18.78
CA ALA A 332 -10.93 -2.41 17.91
C ALA A 332 -11.33 -2.19 16.46
N SER A 333 -10.53 -1.44 15.72
CA SER A 333 -10.74 -1.16 14.31
C SER A 333 -9.41 -1.27 13.58
N GLY A 334 -9.40 -1.98 12.47
CA GLY A 334 -8.30 -1.98 11.55
C GLY A 334 -8.64 -1.18 10.30
N VAL A 335 -7.65 -0.91 9.49
CA VAL A 335 -7.80 -0.44 8.12
C VAL A 335 -7.80 -1.66 7.20
N LEU A 336 -8.83 -1.77 6.34
CA LEU A 336 -8.85 -2.83 5.33
C LEU A 336 -7.75 -2.55 4.31
N GLY A 337 -6.76 -3.40 4.35
CA GLY A 337 -5.67 -3.43 3.38
C GLY A 337 -5.87 -4.57 2.39
N GLY A 338 -4.89 -4.76 1.54
CA GLY A 338 -4.86 -5.83 0.56
C GLY A 338 -4.55 -5.34 -0.84
N TRP A 339 -4.54 -6.29 -1.76
CA TRP A 339 -4.15 -6.06 -3.13
C TRP A 339 -5.14 -6.70 -4.09
N ASN A 340 -5.44 -5.98 -5.15
CA ASN A 340 -6.28 -6.44 -6.22
C ASN A 340 -5.44 -6.73 -7.48
N LEU A 341 -5.97 -7.53 -8.38
CA LEU A 341 -5.43 -7.80 -9.71
C LEU A 341 -6.24 -7.01 -10.73
N ALA A 342 -5.63 -5.98 -11.32
CA ALA A 342 -6.27 -5.12 -12.30
C ALA A 342 -5.69 -5.38 -13.69
N ILE A 343 -6.55 -5.71 -14.67
CA ILE A 343 -6.11 -5.93 -16.05
C ILE A 343 -5.94 -4.57 -16.72
N SER A 344 -4.77 -4.34 -17.31
CA SER A 344 -4.49 -3.12 -18.08
C SER A 344 -5.41 -3.03 -19.32
N ALA A 345 -5.98 -1.86 -19.57
CA ALA A 345 -6.69 -1.58 -20.82
C ALA A 345 -5.78 -1.73 -22.06
N HIS A 346 -4.47 -1.72 -21.86
CA HIS A 346 -3.44 -1.87 -22.90
C HIS A 346 -2.80 -3.27 -22.93
N SER A 347 -3.38 -4.25 -22.20
CA SER A 347 -2.91 -5.63 -22.21
C SER A 347 -3.02 -6.23 -23.60
N THR A 348 -1.97 -6.91 -24.04
CA THR A 348 -1.95 -7.65 -25.31
C THR A 348 -2.37 -9.10 -25.16
N ASN A 349 -2.55 -9.59 -23.93
CA ASN A 349 -3.02 -10.94 -23.64
C ASN A 349 -4.09 -10.96 -22.53
N GLN A 350 -5.24 -10.35 -22.82
CA GLN A 350 -6.37 -10.27 -21.88
C GLN A 350 -6.89 -11.65 -21.46
N ALA A 351 -6.94 -12.62 -22.38
CA ALA A 351 -7.36 -13.99 -22.07
C ALA A 351 -6.40 -14.67 -21.06
N GLY A 352 -5.10 -14.48 -21.22
CA GLY A 352 -4.09 -14.95 -20.26
C GLY A 352 -4.22 -14.27 -18.89
N ALA A 353 -4.53 -12.97 -18.88
CA ALA A 353 -4.77 -12.22 -17.66
C ALA A 353 -6.02 -12.71 -16.92
N VAL A 354 -7.12 -12.97 -17.63
CA VAL A 354 -8.34 -13.55 -17.05
C VAL A 354 -8.06 -14.93 -16.45
N ALA A 355 -7.34 -15.80 -17.17
CA ALA A 355 -6.98 -17.13 -16.69
C ALA A 355 -6.11 -17.06 -15.40
N PHE A 356 -5.20 -16.11 -15.32
CA PHE A 356 -4.38 -15.88 -14.13
C PHE A 356 -5.22 -15.46 -12.92
N ILE A 357 -6.15 -14.51 -13.11
CA ILE A 357 -7.03 -14.02 -12.04
C ILE A 357 -7.96 -15.14 -11.56
N ASP A 358 -8.53 -15.91 -12.48
CA ASP A 358 -9.39 -17.05 -12.10
C ASP A 358 -8.60 -18.07 -11.24
N PHE A 359 -7.37 -18.42 -11.62
CA PHE A 359 -6.47 -19.26 -10.81
C PHE A 359 -6.19 -18.64 -9.44
N ALA A 360 -5.81 -17.35 -9.41
CA ALA A 360 -5.42 -16.67 -8.18
C ALA A 360 -6.56 -16.57 -7.15
N THR A 361 -7.81 -16.64 -7.59
CA THR A 361 -9.01 -16.59 -6.73
C THR A 361 -9.60 -17.96 -6.42
N THR A 362 -9.02 -19.07 -6.91
CA THR A 362 -9.52 -20.42 -6.55
C THR A 362 -9.37 -20.69 -5.07
N PRO A 363 -10.33 -21.41 -4.44
CA PRO A 363 -10.20 -21.80 -3.04
C PRO A 363 -8.91 -22.53 -2.71
N ASP A 364 -8.42 -23.40 -3.60
CA ASP A 364 -7.18 -24.13 -3.39
C ASP A 364 -5.96 -23.19 -3.37
N TRP A 365 -5.85 -22.26 -4.33
CA TRP A 365 -4.75 -21.28 -4.30
C TRP A 365 -4.85 -20.35 -3.08
N GLN A 366 -6.04 -19.97 -2.67
CA GLN A 366 -6.26 -19.11 -1.51
C GLN A 366 -5.82 -19.77 -0.18
N LYS A 367 -5.82 -21.09 -0.08
CA LYS A 367 -5.16 -21.80 1.04
C LYS A 367 -3.65 -21.62 0.99
N HIS A 368 -3.04 -21.71 -0.19
CA HIS A 368 -1.60 -21.44 -0.37
C HIS A 368 -1.22 -19.99 -0.05
N VAL A 369 -2.10 -19.03 -0.34
CA VAL A 369 -1.95 -17.63 0.08
C VAL A 369 -1.70 -17.51 1.59
N ALA A 370 -2.45 -18.27 2.40
CA ALA A 370 -2.26 -18.32 3.84
C ALA A 370 -1.03 -19.16 4.24
N MET A 371 -0.94 -20.40 3.77
CA MET A 371 0.05 -21.37 4.24
C MET A 371 1.49 -21.00 3.85
N ASP A 372 1.69 -20.57 2.61
CA ASP A 372 3.02 -20.38 2.04
C ASP A 372 3.52 -18.93 2.20
N PHE A 373 2.61 -17.95 2.25
CA PHE A 373 2.95 -16.54 2.27
C PHE A 373 2.48 -15.81 3.54
N SER A 374 1.69 -16.48 4.39
CA SER A 374 1.05 -15.88 5.58
C SER A 374 0.30 -14.58 5.26
N GLN A 375 -0.34 -14.53 4.09
CA GLN A 375 -1.25 -13.46 3.72
C GLN A 375 -2.69 -13.84 4.05
N ALA A 376 -3.56 -12.85 4.21
CA ALA A 376 -4.97 -13.08 4.48
C ALA A 376 -5.72 -13.46 3.18
N PRO A 377 -6.29 -14.67 3.05
CA PRO A 377 -7.04 -15.06 1.87
C PRO A 377 -8.28 -14.20 1.65
N VAL A 378 -8.68 -14.04 0.40
CA VAL A 378 -9.99 -13.43 0.06
C VAL A 378 -11.13 -14.45 0.05
N ASN A 379 -10.83 -15.71 0.37
CA ASN A 379 -11.78 -16.80 0.51
C ASN A 379 -11.99 -17.13 1.99
N GLU A 380 -13.21 -17.00 2.51
CA GLU A 380 -13.52 -17.16 3.92
C GLU A 380 -13.26 -18.60 4.42
N ALA A 381 -13.56 -19.61 3.60
CA ALA A 381 -13.38 -21.00 3.98
C ALA A 381 -11.92 -21.38 4.27
N ALA A 382 -10.95 -20.67 3.71
CA ALA A 382 -9.54 -20.91 3.96
C ALA A 382 -9.16 -20.69 5.44
N TYR A 383 -9.81 -19.77 6.14
CA TYR A 383 -9.47 -19.42 7.52
C TYR A 383 -9.85 -20.51 8.57
N SER A 384 -10.73 -21.43 8.20
CA SER A 384 -11.10 -22.57 9.04
C SER A 384 -10.49 -23.91 8.57
N ASP A 385 -9.69 -23.89 7.50
CA ASP A 385 -9.03 -25.10 6.99
C ASP A 385 -7.96 -25.56 8.00
N PRO A 386 -7.93 -26.84 8.41
CA PRO A 386 -6.98 -27.35 9.39
C PRO A 386 -5.51 -27.15 9.00
N ALA A 387 -5.17 -27.24 7.71
CA ALA A 387 -3.80 -27.03 7.25
C ALA A 387 -3.41 -25.54 7.33
N VAL A 388 -4.36 -24.63 7.11
CA VAL A 388 -4.13 -23.19 7.29
C VAL A 388 -3.95 -22.87 8.77
N LEU A 389 -4.80 -23.41 9.66
CA LEU A 389 -4.70 -23.19 11.10
C LEU A 389 -3.38 -23.75 11.69
N GLU A 390 -2.84 -24.83 11.13
CA GLU A 390 -1.52 -25.33 11.53
C GLU A 390 -0.41 -24.32 11.21
N LYS A 391 -0.47 -23.65 10.05
CA LYS A 391 0.54 -22.68 9.58
C LYS A 391 0.31 -21.27 10.08
N MET A 392 -0.95 -20.88 10.25
CA MET A 392 -1.41 -19.57 10.74
C MET A 392 -2.39 -19.75 11.90
N PRO A 393 -1.93 -20.06 13.12
CA PRO A 393 -2.81 -20.34 14.25
C PRO A 393 -3.71 -19.18 14.68
N PHE A 394 -3.44 -17.98 14.18
CA PHE A 394 -4.25 -16.76 14.38
C PHE A 394 -5.20 -16.44 13.21
N ALA A 395 -5.40 -17.38 12.26
CA ALA A 395 -6.20 -17.13 11.06
C ALA A 395 -7.66 -16.75 11.40
N THR A 396 -8.26 -17.36 12.42
CA THR A 396 -9.63 -17.03 12.84
C THR A 396 -9.75 -15.58 13.36
N GLU A 397 -8.79 -15.13 14.17
CA GLU A 397 -8.71 -13.76 14.66
C GLU A 397 -8.44 -12.78 13.53
N LEU A 398 -7.59 -13.17 12.56
CA LEU A 398 -7.33 -12.38 11.37
C LEU A 398 -8.59 -12.21 10.52
N LEU A 399 -9.40 -13.25 10.32
CA LEU A 399 -10.67 -13.13 9.62
C LEU A 399 -11.62 -12.14 10.33
N ALA A 400 -11.69 -12.22 11.66
CA ALA A 400 -12.49 -11.27 12.44
C ALA A 400 -11.98 -9.83 12.25
N SER A 401 -10.65 -9.63 12.26
CA SER A 401 -10.02 -8.35 12.01
C SER A 401 -10.33 -7.82 10.60
N VAL A 402 -10.23 -8.68 9.57
CA VAL A 402 -10.55 -8.32 8.16
C VAL A 402 -12.04 -7.93 8.02
N LYS A 403 -12.94 -8.69 8.64
CA LYS A 403 -14.39 -8.40 8.61
C LYS A 403 -14.76 -7.12 9.36
N GLY A 404 -14.03 -6.78 10.41
CA GLY A 404 -14.21 -5.58 11.22
C GLY A 404 -13.43 -4.35 10.74
N ALA A 405 -12.54 -4.53 9.78
CA ALA A 405 -11.73 -3.43 9.25
C ALA A 405 -12.58 -2.45 8.41
N LYS A 406 -12.28 -1.16 8.57
CA LYS A 406 -12.90 -0.11 7.75
C LYS A 406 -12.08 0.14 6.49
N PRO A 407 -12.72 0.40 5.34
CA PRO A 407 -12.01 0.86 4.16
C PRO A 407 -11.40 2.25 4.40
N ARG A 408 -10.31 2.54 3.73
CA ARG A 408 -9.84 3.92 3.55
C ARG A 408 -10.81 4.66 2.63
N PRO A 409 -10.81 6.01 2.60
CA PRO A 409 -11.69 6.77 1.72
C PRO A 409 -11.65 6.26 0.27
N ILE A 410 -12.81 5.88 -0.27
CA ILE A 410 -12.92 5.43 -1.68
C ILE A 410 -13.12 6.69 -2.53
N SER A 411 -12.07 7.12 -3.21
CA SER A 411 -12.06 8.36 -3.98
C SER A 411 -11.00 8.33 -5.08
N PRO A 412 -11.28 8.86 -6.28
CA PRO A 412 -10.25 9.04 -7.32
C PRO A 412 -9.08 9.94 -6.89
N VAL A 413 -9.30 10.80 -5.91
CA VAL A 413 -8.27 11.69 -5.32
C VAL A 413 -7.68 11.15 -4.01
N TYR A 414 -7.87 9.86 -3.73
CA TYR A 414 -7.34 9.26 -2.50
C TYR A 414 -5.82 9.47 -2.32
N PRO A 415 -4.97 9.42 -3.35
CA PRO A 415 -3.54 9.68 -3.18
C PRO A 415 -3.25 11.06 -2.58
N GLN A 416 -4.03 12.09 -2.96
CA GLN A 416 -3.90 13.44 -2.41
C GLN A 416 -4.45 13.50 -0.97
N ILE A 417 -5.54 12.78 -0.68
CA ILE A 417 -6.07 12.63 0.69
C ILE A 417 -5.02 11.98 1.59
N SER A 418 -4.44 10.86 1.19
CA SER A 418 -3.40 10.19 1.95
C SER A 418 -2.16 11.07 2.14
N GLN A 419 -1.74 11.78 1.09
CA GLN A 419 -0.62 12.72 1.19
C GLN A 419 -0.88 13.82 2.22
N ALA A 420 -2.07 14.40 2.24
CA ALA A 420 -2.46 15.38 3.24
C ALA A 420 -2.40 14.78 4.65
N ILE A 421 -2.84 13.53 4.83
CA ILE A 421 -2.80 12.83 6.13
C ILE A 421 -1.36 12.59 6.55
N TYR A 422 -0.58 11.79 5.80
CA TYR A 422 0.75 11.39 6.27
C TYR A 422 1.73 12.55 6.42
N LYS A 423 1.61 13.59 5.60
CA LYS A 423 2.43 14.80 5.69
C LYS A 423 2.19 15.56 6.99
N ASN A 424 0.92 15.78 7.34
CA ASN A 424 0.55 16.55 8.52
C ASN A 424 0.72 15.71 9.81
N VAL A 425 0.38 14.42 9.80
CA VAL A 425 0.70 13.48 10.88
C VAL A 425 2.21 13.47 11.15
N TYR A 426 3.03 13.31 10.11
CA TYR A 426 4.48 13.31 10.24
C TYR A 426 5.02 14.63 10.81
N ALA A 427 4.44 15.77 10.43
CA ALA A 427 4.83 17.08 10.96
C ALA A 427 4.60 17.19 12.47
N VAL A 428 3.49 16.66 13.00
CA VAL A 428 3.24 16.58 14.43
C VAL A 428 4.24 15.64 15.11
N LEU A 429 4.38 14.42 14.60
CA LEU A 429 5.25 13.39 15.18
C LEU A 429 6.73 13.80 15.19
N SER A 430 7.19 14.53 14.18
CA SER A 430 8.55 15.07 14.11
C SER A 430 8.74 16.34 14.96
N GLY A 431 7.65 16.95 15.46
CA GLY A 431 7.68 18.18 16.26
C GLY A 431 7.83 19.45 15.42
N THR A 432 7.51 19.41 14.12
CA THR A 432 7.61 20.56 13.19
C THR A 432 6.30 21.34 13.03
N ALA A 433 5.18 20.80 13.52
CA ALA A 433 3.88 21.47 13.57
C ALA A 433 3.16 21.18 14.91
N SER A 434 2.27 22.07 15.29
CA SER A 434 1.31 21.80 16.38
C SER A 434 0.20 20.88 15.88
N THR A 435 -0.43 20.14 16.78
CA THR A 435 -1.60 19.30 16.48
C THR A 435 -2.72 20.12 15.86
N GLU A 436 -3.01 21.29 16.41
CA GLU A 436 -4.10 22.16 15.92
C GLU A 436 -3.85 22.66 14.48
N ASP A 437 -2.64 23.15 14.19
CA ASP A 437 -2.29 23.62 12.85
C ASP A 437 -2.29 22.47 11.83
N ALA A 438 -1.79 21.30 12.23
CA ALA A 438 -1.72 20.12 11.37
C ALA A 438 -3.11 19.60 10.99
N VAL A 439 -4.04 19.50 11.97
CA VAL A 439 -5.41 19.04 11.75
C VAL A 439 -6.15 20.00 10.81
N LYS A 440 -6.05 21.30 11.05
CA LYS A 440 -6.65 22.32 10.19
C LYS A 440 -6.10 22.25 8.76
N THR A 441 -4.76 22.21 8.62
CA THR A 441 -4.11 22.11 7.30
C THR A 441 -4.51 20.83 6.57
N MET A 442 -4.59 19.71 7.28
CA MET A 442 -5.02 18.42 6.74
C MET A 442 -6.43 18.50 6.16
N ALA A 443 -7.38 19.08 6.90
CA ALA A 443 -8.75 19.25 6.44
C ALA A 443 -8.86 20.18 5.22
N GLU A 444 -8.10 21.29 5.20
CA GLU A 444 -8.03 22.22 4.08
C GLU A 444 -7.45 21.52 2.81
N GLU A 445 -6.35 20.79 2.95
CA GLU A 445 -5.71 20.05 1.83
C GLU A 445 -6.64 18.96 1.28
N ILE A 446 -7.35 18.21 2.13
CA ILE A 446 -8.32 17.19 1.70
C ILE A 446 -9.51 17.85 0.98
N THR A 447 -10.02 18.96 1.50
CA THR A 447 -11.12 19.72 0.86
C THR A 447 -10.70 20.21 -0.53
N ALA A 448 -9.49 20.75 -0.66
CA ALA A 448 -8.96 21.21 -1.93
C ALA A 448 -8.75 20.05 -2.93
N ALA A 449 -8.27 18.89 -2.47
CA ALA A 449 -8.11 17.70 -3.31
C ALA A 449 -9.46 17.24 -3.87
N LYS A 450 -10.50 17.17 -3.03
CA LYS A 450 -11.86 16.80 -3.46
C LYS A 450 -12.47 17.79 -4.46
N ALA A 451 -12.20 19.09 -4.29
CA ALA A 451 -12.72 20.12 -5.19
C ALA A 451 -12.00 20.14 -6.56
N SER A 452 -10.86 19.45 -6.71
CA SER A 452 -10.09 19.38 -7.96
C SER A 452 -10.56 18.28 -8.92
N PHE A 453 -11.47 17.43 -8.49
CA PHE A 453 -12.06 16.33 -9.26
C PHE A 453 -13.54 16.58 -9.54
#